data_46f270a7a9f934f27aab0a9e70ceafef
#
_entry.id   46f270a7a9f934f27aab0a9e70ceafef
#
_cell.length_a   1.000
_cell.length_b   1.000
_cell.length_c   1.000
_cell.angle_alpha   90.00
_cell.angle_beta   90.00
_cell.angle_gamma   90.00
#
_symmetry.space_group_name_H-M   'P 1'
#
loop_
_entity.id
_entity.type
_entity.pdbx_description
1 polymer ?
#
loop_
_entity_poly.entity_id
_entity_poly.type
_entity_poly.pdbx_seq_one_letter_code
_entity_poly.pdbx_strand_id
1 'polypeptide(L)'
;MGNPVVTVVTLSYKKFDYIFHAIDSVLSQTYPYIEYIIADDGSPNFPMDEIEEYVRENKKENIIEFHVITSKYNRGTVKNINNAYRSATGEILIPLSADDEFYSNDVISKIVDAFLKNRCDVLVTSRMVCTETGKEIKRLPSLKSEKYIAKLDTPEKQHLAFITGEFYDMASGSALYIKKSFLEIWGYFDEKYVLWEDGPFLTQYTRDNVLSTAYEIISIKYRLGGVSNGKPNPLIQKDIDLYNNVDRVAEIAKLKELQKRKIEYLCKREMVSLWIPKLYLYLIYPDVMIEKVIYKIRRK
;
A
#
# COMPACT_ATOMS: atom_id res chain seq x y z
N MET A 1 19.84 -9.00 19.16
CA MET A 1 18.39 -8.75 19.33
C MET A 1 17.68 -9.97 18.81
N GLY A 2 16.62 -10.47 19.50
CA GLY A 2 15.83 -11.58 18.96
C GLY A 2 15.06 -11.16 17.70
N ASN A 3 14.56 -12.13 16.95
CA ASN A 3 13.69 -11.86 15.81
C ASN A 3 12.38 -11.21 16.31
N PRO A 4 11.88 -10.12 15.71
CA PRO A 4 10.64 -9.46 16.12
C PRO A 4 9.42 -10.36 15.89
N VAL A 5 8.39 -10.23 16.71
CA VAL A 5 7.08 -10.81 16.39
C VAL A 5 6.46 -10.00 15.25
N VAL A 6 5.90 -10.68 14.27
CA VAL A 6 5.20 -10.08 13.14
C VAL A 6 3.72 -10.39 13.24
N THR A 7 2.85 -9.39 13.11
CA THR A 7 1.41 -9.63 12.99
C THR A 7 0.99 -9.61 11.54
N VAL A 8 0.50 -10.75 11.05
CA VAL A 8 -0.20 -10.83 9.75
C VAL A 8 -1.68 -10.61 9.99
N VAL A 9 -2.28 -9.67 9.26
CA VAL A 9 -3.72 -9.40 9.32
C VAL A 9 -4.36 -9.71 7.97
N THR A 10 -5.16 -10.78 7.92
CA THR A 10 -5.98 -11.07 6.74
C THR A 10 -7.31 -10.34 6.85
N LEU A 11 -7.54 -9.43 5.89
CA LEU A 11 -8.77 -8.62 5.82
C LEU A 11 -9.81 -9.32 4.97
N SER A 12 -11.03 -9.47 5.50
CA SER A 12 -12.14 -10.16 4.82
C SER A 12 -13.43 -9.35 4.82
N TYR A 13 -14.16 -9.41 3.70
CA TYR A 13 -15.55 -8.98 3.60
C TYR A 13 -16.26 -9.67 2.44
N LYS A 14 -17.25 -10.51 2.73
CA LYS A 14 -18.19 -11.19 1.79
C LYS A 14 -17.57 -12.13 0.74
N LYS A 15 -16.27 -12.08 0.48
CA LYS A 15 -15.60 -12.93 -0.49
C LYS A 15 -14.74 -13.94 0.24
N PHE A 16 -15.16 -15.20 0.23
CA PHE A 16 -14.47 -16.29 0.93
C PHE A 16 -13.86 -17.32 -0.02
N ASP A 17 -14.06 -17.15 -1.35
CA ASP A 17 -13.64 -18.13 -2.36
C ASP A 17 -12.14 -18.46 -2.29
N TYR A 18 -11.33 -17.50 -1.84
CA TYR A 18 -9.87 -17.65 -1.77
C TYR A 18 -9.31 -17.55 -0.34
N ILE A 19 -10.15 -17.45 0.68
CA ILE A 19 -9.68 -17.22 2.07
C ILE A 19 -8.76 -18.34 2.56
N PHE A 20 -9.03 -19.59 2.22
CA PHE A 20 -8.16 -20.71 2.59
C PHE A 20 -6.82 -20.68 1.86
N HIS A 21 -6.74 -20.18 0.62
CA HIS A 21 -5.47 -19.95 -0.06
C HIS A 21 -4.64 -18.85 0.64
N ALA A 22 -5.30 -17.78 1.08
CA ALA A 22 -4.65 -16.74 1.88
C ALA A 22 -4.12 -17.33 3.20
N ILE A 23 -4.94 -18.10 3.92
CA ILE A 23 -4.55 -18.79 5.16
C ILE A 23 -3.35 -19.70 4.92
N ASP A 24 -3.40 -20.59 3.94
CA ASP A 24 -2.31 -21.52 3.61
C ASP A 24 -1.01 -20.76 3.31
N SER A 25 -1.09 -19.63 2.62
CA SER A 25 0.07 -18.81 2.32
C SER A 25 0.72 -18.21 3.58
N VAL A 26 -0.06 -17.97 4.65
CA VAL A 26 0.44 -17.54 5.97
C VAL A 26 1.01 -18.74 6.74
N LEU A 27 0.27 -19.83 6.83
CA LEU A 27 0.67 -21.02 7.60
C LEU A 27 1.95 -21.68 7.04
N SER A 28 2.21 -21.52 5.73
CA SER A 28 3.40 -22.04 5.06
C SER A 28 4.65 -21.18 5.22
N GLN A 29 4.57 -20.00 5.83
CA GLN A 29 5.73 -19.13 6.01
C GLN A 29 6.79 -19.77 6.90
N THR A 30 8.06 -19.54 6.57
CA THR A 30 9.21 -20.07 7.32
C THR A 30 9.66 -19.17 8.47
N TYR A 31 9.12 -17.97 8.57
CA TYR A 31 9.41 -17.06 9.69
C TYR A 31 8.79 -17.59 10.98
N PRO A 32 9.54 -17.69 12.11
CA PRO A 32 9.10 -18.49 13.26
C PRO A 32 8.18 -17.77 14.27
N TYR A 33 7.98 -16.45 14.15
CA TYR A 33 7.26 -15.66 15.17
C TYR A 33 6.13 -14.85 14.54
N ILE A 34 5.04 -15.54 14.18
CA ILE A 34 3.87 -14.93 13.52
C ILE A 34 2.68 -14.95 14.49
N GLU A 35 2.19 -13.78 14.86
CA GLU A 35 0.82 -13.58 15.30
C GLU A 35 -0.06 -13.48 14.06
N TYR A 36 -1.13 -14.27 13.99
CA TYR A 36 -2.03 -14.27 12.85
C TYR A 36 -3.44 -13.82 13.26
N ILE A 37 -3.95 -12.77 12.61
CA ILE A 37 -5.28 -12.22 12.82
C ILE A 37 -6.06 -12.31 11.52
N ILE A 38 -7.28 -12.85 11.57
CA ILE A 38 -8.25 -12.71 10.50
C ILE A 38 -9.30 -11.70 10.96
N ALA A 39 -9.46 -10.62 10.20
CA ALA A 39 -10.36 -9.51 10.54
C ALA A 39 -11.49 -9.40 9.51
N ASP A 40 -12.68 -9.89 9.88
CA ASP A 40 -13.87 -9.80 9.05
C ASP A 40 -14.68 -8.53 9.37
N ASP A 41 -15.09 -7.81 8.34
CA ASP A 41 -15.83 -6.54 8.46
C ASP A 41 -17.35 -6.74 8.43
N GLY A 42 -17.85 -7.66 9.23
CA GLY A 42 -19.28 -7.91 9.40
C GLY A 42 -19.93 -8.59 8.21
N SER A 43 -19.29 -9.60 7.66
CA SER A 43 -19.85 -10.39 6.57
C SER A 43 -21.04 -11.23 7.03
N PRO A 44 -22.16 -11.21 6.31
CA PRO A 44 -23.19 -12.21 6.52
C PRO A 44 -22.64 -13.63 6.28
N ASN A 45 -22.93 -14.55 7.20
CA ASN A 45 -22.48 -15.94 7.12
C ASN A 45 -20.98 -16.13 7.04
N PHE A 46 -20.21 -15.30 7.76
CA PHE A 46 -18.76 -15.49 7.87
C PHE A 46 -18.49 -16.89 8.49
N PRO A 47 -17.69 -17.74 7.81
CA PRO A 47 -17.47 -19.12 8.24
C PRO A 47 -16.43 -19.22 9.36
N MET A 48 -16.69 -18.55 10.49
CA MET A 48 -15.72 -18.39 11.58
C MET A 48 -15.27 -19.74 12.16
N ASP A 49 -16.23 -20.61 12.48
CA ASP A 49 -15.94 -21.92 13.10
C ASP A 49 -15.09 -22.79 12.16
N GLU A 50 -15.41 -22.80 10.86
CA GLU A 50 -14.64 -23.54 9.84
C GLU A 50 -13.23 -23.00 9.70
N ILE A 51 -13.06 -21.69 9.70
CA ILE A 51 -11.74 -21.03 9.63
C ILE A 51 -10.90 -21.36 10.88
N GLU A 52 -11.48 -21.23 12.06
CA GLU A 52 -10.78 -21.53 13.32
C GLU A 52 -10.36 -23.00 13.41
N GLU A 53 -11.25 -23.92 12.99
CA GLU A 53 -10.93 -25.34 12.93
C GLU A 53 -9.80 -25.60 11.93
N TYR A 54 -9.91 -25.04 10.72
CA TYR A 54 -8.90 -25.20 9.68
C TYR A 54 -7.51 -24.71 10.13
N VAL A 55 -7.42 -23.52 10.73
CA VAL A 55 -6.16 -22.99 11.24
C VAL A 55 -5.63 -23.85 12.38
N ARG A 56 -6.48 -24.29 13.32
CA ARG A 56 -6.08 -25.14 14.43
C ARG A 56 -5.46 -26.46 13.96
N GLU A 57 -6.00 -27.07 12.89
CA GLU A 57 -5.52 -28.33 12.35
C GLU A 57 -4.25 -28.20 11.50
N ASN A 58 -4.06 -27.08 10.82
CA ASN A 58 -3.00 -26.88 9.83
C ASN A 58 -1.86 -25.96 10.29
N LYS A 59 -2.03 -25.22 11.41
CA LYS A 59 -0.97 -24.34 11.91
C LYS A 59 0.26 -25.11 12.36
N LYS A 60 1.42 -24.51 12.11
CA LYS A 60 2.72 -25.00 12.56
C LYS A 60 3.24 -24.15 13.72
N GLU A 61 4.41 -24.47 14.23
CA GLU A 61 5.07 -23.76 15.33
C GLU A 61 5.39 -22.28 15.02
N ASN A 62 5.43 -21.91 13.74
CA ASN A 62 5.64 -20.54 13.29
C ASN A 62 4.48 -19.60 13.65
N ILE A 63 3.26 -20.12 13.83
CA ILE A 63 2.09 -19.37 14.27
C ILE A 63 2.02 -19.44 15.79
N ILE A 64 2.56 -18.39 16.44
CA ILE A 64 2.64 -18.35 17.91
C ILE A 64 1.31 -17.96 18.56
N GLU A 65 0.48 -17.18 17.85
CA GLU A 65 -0.84 -16.75 18.27
C GLU A 65 -1.77 -16.64 17.07
N PHE A 66 -3.07 -16.95 17.27
CA PHE A 66 -4.10 -16.84 16.23
C PHE A 66 -5.42 -16.40 16.83
N HIS A 67 -6.07 -15.41 16.21
CA HIS A 67 -7.43 -15.02 16.54
C HIS A 67 -8.21 -14.51 15.33
N VAL A 68 -9.53 -14.60 15.45
CA VAL A 68 -10.49 -14.04 14.51
C VAL A 68 -11.18 -12.83 15.16
N ILE A 69 -11.20 -11.73 14.45
CA ILE A 69 -11.91 -10.50 14.86
C ILE A 69 -13.06 -10.31 13.89
N THR A 70 -14.29 -10.16 14.39
CA THR A 70 -15.44 -9.85 13.56
C THR A 70 -16.10 -8.55 13.99
N SER A 71 -16.69 -7.85 13.04
CA SER A 71 -17.51 -6.66 13.28
C SER A 71 -19.00 -6.99 13.15
N LYS A 72 -19.83 -6.34 13.95
CA LYS A 72 -21.29 -6.52 13.83
C LYS A 72 -21.84 -6.00 12.49
N TYR A 73 -21.19 -4.98 11.92
CA TYR A 73 -21.60 -4.33 10.67
C TYR A 73 -20.35 -4.00 9.85
N ASN A 74 -20.52 -3.89 8.54
CA ASN A 74 -19.49 -3.36 7.65
C ASN A 74 -19.16 -1.91 8.01
N ARG A 75 -17.91 -1.64 8.36
CA ARG A 75 -17.39 -0.32 8.72
C ARG A 75 -16.41 0.23 7.69
N GLY A 76 -16.07 -0.58 6.69
CA GLY A 76 -15.08 -0.29 5.66
C GLY A 76 -13.66 -0.74 6.02
N THR A 77 -12.85 -0.93 4.99
CA THR A 77 -11.47 -1.43 5.09
C THR A 77 -10.64 -0.66 6.09
N VAL A 78 -10.72 0.68 6.07
CA VAL A 78 -9.90 1.55 6.94
C VAL A 78 -10.17 1.29 8.42
N LYS A 79 -11.43 1.22 8.82
CA LYS A 79 -11.78 0.93 10.23
C LYS A 79 -11.48 -0.51 10.60
N ASN A 80 -11.65 -1.44 9.67
CA ASN A 80 -11.38 -2.85 9.92
C ASN A 80 -9.89 -3.09 10.17
N ILE A 81 -9.02 -2.58 9.29
CA ILE A 81 -7.57 -2.71 9.45
C ILE A 81 -7.05 -1.98 10.70
N ASN A 82 -7.56 -0.78 10.98
CA ASN A 82 -7.19 -0.05 12.19
C ASN A 82 -7.56 -0.82 13.46
N ASN A 83 -8.74 -1.45 13.48
CA ASN A 83 -9.18 -2.26 14.61
C ASN A 83 -8.25 -3.47 14.82
N ALA A 84 -7.92 -4.18 13.76
CA ALA A 84 -6.98 -5.30 13.81
C ALA A 84 -5.58 -4.86 14.24
N TYR A 85 -5.06 -3.75 13.70
CA TYR A 85 -3.74 -3.23 14.06
C TYR A 85 -3.64 -2.73 15.51
N ARG A 86 -4.74 -2.21 16.09
CA ARG A 86 -4.78 -1.85 17.53
C ARG A 86 -4.71 -3.08 18.43
N SER A 87 -5.30 -4.20 18.01
CA SER A 87 -5.27 -5.46 18.79
C SER A 87 -3.98 -6.27 18.58
N ALA A 88 -3.26 -6.04 17.50
CA ALA A 88 -2.00 -6.71 17.18
C ALA A 88 -0.95 -6.52 18.29
N THR A 89 -0.13 -7.54 18.54
CA THR A 89 0.97 -7.50 19.51
C THR A 89 2.36 -7.44 18.85
N GLY A 90 2.44 -7.83 17.56
CA GLY A 90 3.70 -7.85 16.82
C GLY A 90 4.28 -6.47 16.53
N GLU A 91 5.59 -6.43 16.36
CA GLU A 91 6.34 -5.20 16.08
C GLU A 91 6.18 -4.71 14.64
N ILE A 92 5.92 -5.62 13.68
CA ILE A 92 5.74 -5.32 12.26
C ILE A 92 4.35 -5.80 11.85
N LEU A 93 3.58 -4.91 11.25
CA LEU A 93 2.22 -5.14 10.79
C LEU A 93 2.24 -5.43 9.29
N ILE A 94 1.67 -6.55 8.90
CA ILE A 94 1.62 -7.05 7.52
C ILE A 94 0.17 -7.29 7.12
N PRO A 95 -0.42 -6.48 6.22
CA PRO A 95 -1.74 -6.73 5.69
C PRO A 95 -1.72 -7.84 4.63
N LEU A 96 -2.81 -8.59 4.56
CA LEU A 96 -3.09 -9.55 3.49
C LEU A 96 -4.59 -9.49 3.19
N SER A 97 -4.98 -9.28 1.94
CA SER A 97 -6.40 -9.41 1.57
C SER A 97 -6.79 -10.89 1.51
N ALA A 98 -8.04 -11.22 1.83
CA ALA A 98 -8.52 -12.60 1.80
C ALA A 98 -8.56 -13.24 0.39
N ASP A 99 -8.38 -12.42 -0.65
CA ASP A 99 -8.27 -12.86 -2.05
C ASP A 99 -6.81 -12.88 -2.57
N ASP A 100 -5.83 -12.49 -1.75
CA ASP A 100 -4.41 -12.47 -2.09
C ASP A 100 -3.64 -13.60 -1.37
N GLU A 101 -2.40 -13.85 -1.80
CA GLU A 101 -1.48 -14.84 -1.21
C GLU A 101 -0.08 -14.25 -1.09
N PHE A 102 0.70 -14.68 -0.09
CA PHE A 102 2.14 -14.43 -0.11
C PHE A 102 2.79 -15.11 -1.32
N TYR A 103 3.75 -14.42 -1.94
CA TYR A 103 4.38 -14.90 -3.18
C TYR A 103 5.25 -16.14 -2.98
N SER A 104 5.90 -16.26 -1.82
CA SER A 104 6.73 -17.42 -1.45
C SER A 104 6.74 -17.62 0.07
N ASN A 105 7.20 -18.79 0.51
CA ASN A 105 7.18 -19.17 1.93
C ASN A 105 8.19 -18.40 2.79
N ASP A 106 9.09 -17.64 2.21
CA ASP A 106 10.14 -16.86 2.88
C ASP A 106 9.90 -15.33 2.85
N VAL A 107 8.73 -14.92 2.38
CA VAL A 107 8.39 -13.49 2.21
C VAL A 107 8.47 -12.74 3.53
N ILE A 108 7.92 -13.26 4.62
CA ILE A 108 7.94 -12.58 5.91
C ILE A 108 9.39 -12.41 6.40
N SER A 109 10.23 -13.42 6.26
CA SER A 109 11.66 -13.33 6.60
C SER A 109 12.36 -12.21 5.82
N LYS A 110 12.11 -12.13 4.50
CA LYS A 110 12.66 -11.07 3.64
C LYS A 110 12.18 -9.68 4.03
N ILE A 111 10.90 -9.53 4.41
CA ILE A 111 10.34 -8.26 4.89
C ILE A 111 11.04 -7.83 6.19
N VAL A 112 11.17 -8.74 7.16
CA VAL A 112 11.86 -8.47 8.43
C VAL A 112 13.31 -8.05 8.18
N ASP A 113 14.04 -8.79 7.35
CA ASP A 113 15.43 -8.46 6.98
C ASP A 113 15.53 -7.07 6.34
N ALA A 114 14.57 -6.70 5.49
CA ALA A 114 14.52 -5.39 4.86
C ALA A 114 14.27 -4.28 5.89
N PHE A 115 13.40 -4.46 6.88
CA PHE A 115 13.21 -3.51 7.98
C PHE A 115 14.49 -3.32 8.80
N LEU A 116 15.18 -4.39 9.13
CA LEU A 116 16.43 -4.35 9.90
C LEU A 116 17.55 -3.68 9.12
N LYS A 117 17.69 -4.02 7.83
CA LYS A 117 18.70 -3.45 6.93
C LYS A 117 18.48 -1.95 6.70
N ASN A 118 17.25 -1.56 6.38
CA ASN A 118 16.91 -0.19 6.03
C ASN A 118 16.68 0.71 7.26
N ARG A 119 16.52 0.13 8.45
CA ARG A 119 16.20 0.84 9.70
C ARG A 119 15.03 1.79 9.53
N CYS A 120 13.99 1.35 8.83
CA CYS A 120 12.82 2.16 8.50
C CYS A 120 11.60 1.80 9.38
N ASP A 121 10.60 2.66 9.38
CA ASP A 121 9.34 2.42 10.08
C ASP A 121 8.20 2.05 9.12
N VAL A 122 8.35 2.42 7.83
CA VAL A 122 7.42 2.12 6.75
C VAL A 122 8.21 1.56 5.57
N LEU A 123 7.77 0.42 5.04
CA LEU A 123 8.41 -0.30 3.96
C LEU A 123 7.40 -0.70 2.89
N VAL A 124 7.76 -0.54 1.63
CA VAL A 124 6.98 -1.07 0.50
C VAL A 124 7.82 -2.05 -0.32
N THR A 125 7.14 -3.04 -0.88
CA THR A 125 7.74 -4.07 -1.74
C THR A 125 7.03 -4.12 -3.09
N SER A 126 7.42 -5.08 -3.93
CA SER A 126 6.71 -5.39 -5.18
C SER A 126 5.58 -6.38 -4.95
N ARG A 127 4.59 -6.33 -5.85
CA ARG A 127 3.53 -7.34 -5.95
C ARG A 127 3.47 -7.92 -7.35
N MET A 128 3.05 -9.17 -7.47
CA MET A 128 2.77 -9.86 -8.73
C MET A 128 1.26 -9.81 -8.98
N VAL A 129 0.83 -9.10 -10.00
CA VAL A 129 -0.58 -9.07 -10.41
C VAL A 129 -0.93 -10.39 -11.09
N CYS A 130 -1.99 -11.03 -10.62
CA CYS A 130 -2.48 -12.31 -11.12
C CYS A 130 -3.93 -12.19 -11.59
N THR A 131 -4.32 -13.07 -12.52
CA THR A 131 -5.74 -13.26 -12.86
C THR A 131 -6.51 -13.80 -11.66
N GLU A 132 -7.84 -13.84 -11.74
CA GLU A 132 -8.68 -14.51 -10.72
C GLU A 132 -8.28 -15.97 -10.50
N THR A 133 -7.79 -16.65 -11.53
CA THR A 133 -7.32 -18.04 -11.47
C THR A 133 -5.86 -18.20 -11.02
N GLY A 134 -5.19 -17.12 -10.59
CA GLY A 134 -3.82 -17.14 -10.08
C GLY A 134 -2.71 -17.11 -11.13
N LYS A 135 -3.03 -16.94 -12.44
CA LYS A 135 -1.99 -16.81 -13.49
C LYS A 135 -1.32 -15.44 -13.39
N GLU A 136 -0.01 -15.41 -13.32
CA GLU A 136 0.79 -14.19 -13.28
C GLU A 136 0.65 -13.36 -14.57
N ILE A 137 0.48 -12.05 -14.42
CA ILE A 137 0.31 -11.09 -15.50
C ILE A 137 1.50 -10.14 -15.58
N LYS A 138 1.79 -9.43 -14.47
CA LYS A 138 2.86 -8.43 -14.40
C LYS A 138 3.27 -8.13 -12.96
N ARG A 139 4.53 -7.79 -12.78
CA ARG A 139 5.04 -7.24 -11.52
C ARG A 139 4.76 -5.73 -11.44
N LEU A 140 4.39 -5.22 -10.25
CA LEU A 140 4.27 -3.80 -9.91
C LEU A 140 5.09 -3.47 -8.65
N PRO A 141 5.85 -2.35 -8.65
CA PRO A 141 6.13 -1.51 -9.81
C PRO A 141 6.92 -2.24 -10.89
N SER A 142 6.80 -1.76 -12.15
CA SER A 142 7.63 -2.29 -13.24
C SER A 142 9.09 -1.92 -13.02
N LEU A 143 10.04 -2.67 -13.59
CA LEU A 143 11.47 -2.36 -13.52
C LEU A 143 11.81 -0.95 -14.05
N LYS A 144 11.01 -0.43 -15.00
CA LYS A 144 11.16 0.93 -15.49
C LYS A 144 10.70 1.95 -14.45
N SER A 145 9.57 1.71 -13.81
CA SER A 145 9.05 2.56 -12.72
C SER A 145 10.00 2.56 -11.53
N GLU A 146 10.53 1.40 -11.14
CA GLU A 146 11.50 1.24 -10.07
C GLU A 146 12.74 2.11 -10.26
N LYS A 147 13.34 2.09 -11.48
CA LYS A 147 14.47 2.95 -11.83
C LYS A 147 14.16 4.45 -11.73
N TYR A 148 12.92 4.84 -11.92
CA TYR A 148 12.49 6.22 -11.74
C TYR A 148 12.25 6.54 -10.27
N ILE A 149 11.58 5.66 -9.53
CA ILE A 149 11.31 5.80 -8.10
C ILE A 149 12.61 5.94 -7.31
N ALA A 150 13.65 5.16 -7.67
CA ALA A 150 14.98 5.25 -7.06
C ALA A 150 15.63 6.65 -7.14
N LYS A 151 15.11 7.55 -7.98
CA LYS A 151 15.57 8.95 -8.08
C LYS A 151 14.80 9.90 -7.17
N LEU A 152 13.71 9.42 -6.56
CA LEU A 152 12.92 10.17 -5.59
C LEU A 152 13.52 9.94 -4.19
N ASP A 153 14.72 10.47 -3.99
CA ASP A 153 15.59 10.23 -2.84
C ASP A 153 15.39 11.22 -1.67
N THR A 154 14.38 12.09 -1.79
CA THR A 154 14.02 13.05 -0.74
C THR A 154 12.52 13.05 -0.46
N PRO A 155 12.08 13.43 0.76
CA PRO A 155 10.67 13.55 1.10
C PRO A 155 9.92 14.43 0.10
N GLU A 156 10.48 15.61 -0.23
CA GLU A 156 9.88 16.57 -1.16
C GLU A 156 9.60 15.95 -2.55
N LYS A 157 10.52 15.15 -3.09
CA LYS A 157 10.35 14.51 -4.40
C LYS A 157 9.27 13.43 -4.36
N GLN A 158 9.26 12.60 -3.31
CA GLN A 158 8.25 11.57 -3.14
C GLN A 158 6.87 12.16 -2.89
N HIS A 159 6.79 13.14 -1.99
CA HIS A 159 5.54 13.83 -1.69
C HIS A 159 4.93 14.48 -2.95
N LEU A 160 5.75 15.15 -3.74
CA LEU A 160 5.29 15.73 -5.01
C LEU A 160 4.79 14.65 -5.98
N ALA A 161 5.44 13.50 -6.03
CA ALA A 161 5.03 12.37 -6.86
C ALA A 161 3.65 11.80 -6.43
N PHE A 162 3.40 11.69 -5.11
CA PHE A 162 2.08 11.27 -4.59
C PHE A 162 0.99 12.30 -4.88
N ILE A 163 1.26 13.60 -4.66
CA ILE A 163 0.28 14.67 -4.92
C ILE A 163 -0.07 14.75 -6.42
N THR A 164 0.88 14.53 -7.31
CA THR A 164 0.64 14.59 -8.76
C THR A 164 0.00 13.34 -9.32
N GLY A 165 -0.04 12.24 -8.54
CA GLY A 165 -0.52 10.95 -9.02
C GLY A 165 0.44 10.27 -10.01
N GLU A 166 1.68 10.76 -10.16
CA GLU A 166 2.65 10.17 -11.10
C GLU A 166 3.04 8.72 -10.75
N PHE A 167 2.70 8.24 -9.54
CA PHE A 167 3.19 6.96 -9.01
C PHE A 167 2.17 6.11 -8.25
N TYR A 168 1.01 5.88 -8.84
CA TYR A 168 0.07 4.89 -8.31
C TYR A 168 0.67 3.47 -8.18
N ASP A 169 1.70 3.15 -8.99
CA ASP A 169 2.37 1.85 -8.94
C ASP A 169 3.44 1.76 -7.85
N MET A 170 3.85 2.88 -7.25
CA MET A 170 4.96 2.96 -6.30
C MET A 170 4.69 2.21 -5.01
N ALA A 171 3.46 2.27 -4.53
CA ALA A 171 3.02 1.60 -3.32
C ALA A 171 1.58 1.11 -3.45
N SER A 172 1.21 0.16 -2.62
CA SER A 172 -0.14 -0.38 -2.55
C SER A 172 -0.37 -0.88 -1.13
N GLY A 173 -1.57 -0.72 -0.60
CA GLY A 173 -1.95 -1.21 0.72
C GLY A 173 -1.59 -2.69 0.93
N SER A 174 -1.74 -3.54 -0.10
CA SER A 174 -1.38 -4.97 -0.03
C SER A 174 0.13 -5.25 0.10
N ALA A 175 1.00 -4.29 -0.21
CA ALA A 175 2.46 -4.43 -0.14
C ALA A 175 3.11 -3.31 0.70
N LEU A 176 2.37 -2.78 1.66
CA LEU A 176 2.76 -1.72 2.59
C LEU A 176 2.86 -2.31 4.00
N TYR A 177 4.05 -2.27 4.58
CA TYR A 177 4.37 -2.81 5.89
C TYR A 177 4.80 -1.70 6.82
N ILE A 178 4.36 -1.75 8.08
CA ILE A 178 4.52 -0.64 9.01
C ILE A 178 4.88 -1.18 10.39
N LYS A 179 5.83 -0.54 11.08
CA LYS A 179 6.05 -0.83 12.50
C LYS A 179 4.87 -0.37 13.33
N LYS A 180 4.42 -1.22 14.24
CA LYS A 180 3.32 -0.90 15.15
C LYS A 180 3.60 0.36 15.97
N SER A 181 4.79 0.48 16.57
CA SER A 181 5.21 1.63 17.35
C SER A 181 5.13 2.95 16.58
N PHE A 182 5.39 2.92 15.26
CA PHE A 182 5.22 4.08 14.41
C PHE A 182 3.74 4.45 14.26
N LEU A 183 2.86 3.48 13.95
CA LEU A 183 1.42 3.74 13.81
C LEU A 183 0.77 4.23 15.12
N GLU A 184 1.22 3.73 16.28
CA GLU A 184 0.73 4.19 17.57
C GLU A 184 1.02 5.68 17.80
N ILE A 185 2.20 6.16 17.40
CA ILE A 185 2.59 7.57 17.48
C ILE A 185 1.89 8.38 16.38
N TRP A 186 1.77 7.83 15.17
CA TRP A 186 1.19 8.49 14.01
C TRP A 186 -0.32 8.69 14.11
N GLY A 187 -1.04 7.77 14.77
CA GLY A 187 -2.49 7.82 14.98
C GLY A 187 -3.32 6.89 14.10
N TYR A 188 -2.68 5.91 13.45
CA TYR A 188 -3.29 4.96 12.51
C TYR A 188 -3.76 5.61 11.20
N PHE A 189 -4.50 4.86 10.37
CA PHE A 189 -5.08 5.38 9.13
C PHE A 189 -6.27 6.30 9.42
N ASP A 190 -6.45 7.33 8.61
CA ASP A 190 -7.51 8.32 8.78
C ASP A 190 -8.89 7.73 8.46
N GLU A 191 -9.72 7.54 9.49
CA GLU A 191 -11.04 6.88 9.42
C GLU A 191 -12.13 7.73 8.74
N LYS A 192 -11.80 8.94 8.23
CA LYS A 192 -12.71 9.66 7.32
C LYS A 192 -12.81 8.98 5.96
N TYR A 193 -11.79 8.20 5.57
CA TYR A 193 -11.81 7.30 4.41
C TYR A 193 -12.45 5.97 4.78
N VAL A 194 -13.14 5.35 3.82
CA VAL A 194 -13.87 4.09 4.06
C VAL A 194 -13.08 2.89 3.54
N LEU A 195 -12.56 2.97 2.33
CA LEU A 195 -11.91 1.86 1.63
C LEU A 195 -10.47 2.17 1.20
N TRP A 196 -9.99 3.40 1.31
CA TRP A 196 -8.70 3.82 0.77
C TRP A 196 -7.77 4.36 1.87
N GLU A 197 -6.99 3.47 2.48
CA GLU A 197 -6.07 3.79 3.58
C GLU A 197 -4.70 4.28 3.09
N ASP A 198 -4.14 3.64 2.05
CA ASP A 198 -2.74 3.76 1.66
C ASP A 198 -2.40 5.10 0.99
N GLY A 199 -3.20 5.56 0.04
CA GLY A 199 -2.93 6.79 -0.69
C GLY A 199 -2.88 8.03 0.20
N PRO A 200 -3.92 8.30 1.03
CA PRO A 200 -3.90 9.40 1.99
C PRO A 200 -2.75 9.29 3.01
N PHE A 201 -2.51 8.08 3.56
CA PHE A 201 -1.43 7.85 4.50
C PHE A 201 -0.06 8.15 3.88
N LEU A 202 0.24 7.60 2.71
CA LEU A 202 1.53 7.77 2.03
C LEU A 202 1.76 9.23 1.60
N THR A 203 0.70 9.93 1.21
CA THR A 203 0.79 11.38 0.92
C THR A 203 1.22 12.16 2.16
N GLN A 204 0.63 11.87 3.32
CA GLN A 204 1.01 12.52 4.57
C GLN A 204 2.41 12.09 5.03
N TYR A 205 2.72 10.79 4.99
CA TYR A 205 4.00 10.23 5.41
C TYR A 205 5.18 10.85 4.64
N THR A 206 5.05 10.95 3.33
CA THR A 206 6.13 11.46 2.45
C THR A 206 6.34 12.96 2.54
N ARG A 207 5.50 13.71 3.27
CA ARG A 207 5.74 15.12 3.54
C ARG A 207 7.09 15.35 4.24
N ASP A 208 7.39 14.52 5.22
CA ASP A 208 8.55 14.68 6.11
C ASP A 208 9.50 13.48 6.08
N ASN A 209 9.09 12.35 5.50
CA ASN A 209 9.81 11.09 5.50
C ASN A 209 10.08 10.58 4.09
N VAL A 210 11.19 9.87 3.93
CA VAL A 210 11.44 9.07 2.72
C VAL A 210 10.86 7.68 2.91
N LEU A 211 9.95 7.28 2.03
CA LEU A 211 9.39 5.94 1.99
C LEU A 211 10.48 4.94 1.59
N SER A 212 10.74 3.98 2.46
CA SER A 212 11.69 2.90 2.19
C SER A 212 11.11 1.88 1.24
N THR A 213 11.93 1.42 0.31
CA THR A 213 11.53 0.46 -0.72
C THR A 213 12.44 -0.77 -0.73
N ALA A 214 11.86 -1.94 -0.92
CA ALA A 214 12.55 -3.22 -1.14
C ALA A 214 11.88 -3.95 -2.33
N TYR A 215 11.92 -3.33 -3.50
CA TYR A 215 11.23 -3.83 -4.69
C TYR A 215 11.81 -5.13 -5.25
N GLU A 216 13.02 -5.52 -4.86
CA GLU A 216 13.58 -6.85 -5.14
C GLU A 216 12.74 -7.97 -4.50
N ILE A 217 11.94 -7.67 -3.48
CA ILE A 217 11.03 -8.60 -2.85
C ILE A 217 9.67 -8.51 -3.54
N ILE A 218 9.25 -9.57 -4.23
CA ILE A 218 7.86 -9.75 -4.62
C ILE A 218 7.17 -10.40 -3.44
N SER A 219 6.31 -9.67 -2.75
CA SER A 219 5.72 -10.17 -1.50
C SER A 219 4.35 -10.81 -1.69
N ILE A 220 3.53 -10.30 -2.60
CA ILE A 220 2.13 -10.67 -2.74
C ILE A 220 1.83 -11.10 -4.18
N LYS A 221 1.07 -12.18 -4.32
CA LYS A 221 0.27 -12.50 -5.50
C LYS A 221 -1.05 -11.73 -5.38
N TYR A 222 -1.11 -10.59 -6.06
CA TYR A 222 -2.26 -9.69 -6.04
C TYR A 222 -3.28 -10.13 -7.07
N ARG A 223 -4.43 -10.62 -6.61
CA ARG A 223 -5.49 -11.16 -7.46
C ARG A 223 -6.40 -10.06 -7.99
N LEU A 224 -6.67 -10.08 -9.30
CA LEU A 224 -7.65 -9.17 -9.91
C LEU A 224 -9.09 -9.57 -9.49
N GLY A 225 -10.01 -8.58 -9.50
CA GLY A 225 -11.41 -8.78 -9.10
C GLY A 225 -11.73 -8.28 -7.67
N GLY A 226 -10.73 -7.77 -6.94
CA GLY A 226 -10.91 -7.13 -5.64
C GLY A 226 -11.60 -5.77 -5.70
N VAL A 227 -11.71 -5.11 -4.54
CA VAL A 227 -12.43 -3.83 -4.36
C VAL A 227 -11.82 -2.70 -5.21
N SER A 228 -10.50 -2.66 -5.33
CA SER A 228 -9.77 -1.57 -6.01
C SER A 228 -9.59 -1.77 -7.52
N ASN A 229 -9.81 -2.98 -8.05
CA ASN A 229 -9.58 -3.27 -9.48
C ASN A 229 -10.73 -4.04 -10.16
N GLY A 230 -11.84 -4.22 -9.43
CA GLY A 230 -13.06 -4.86 -9.92
C GLY A 230 -14.00 -3.87 -10.61
N LYS A 231 -15.31 -4.10 -10.45
CA LYS A 231 -16.34 -3.15 -10.92
C LYS A 231 -16.21 -1.81 -10.19
N PRO A 232 -16.57 -0.68 -10.83
CA PRO A 232 -16.57 0.62 -10.18
C PRO A 232 -17.26 0.58 -8.81
N ASN A 233 -16.56 1.00 -7.76
CA ASN A 233 -17.09 1.01 -6.40
C ASN A 233 -17.37 2.46 -5.97
N PRO A 234 -18.64 2.84 -5.71
CA PRO A 234 -19.00 4.20 -5.33
C PRO A 234 -18.32 4.70 -4.04
N LEU A 235 -17.97 3.80 -3.11
CA LEU A 235 -17.28 4.17 -1.87
C LEU A 235 -15.81 4.54 -2.14
N ILE A 236 -15.12 3.78 -2.98
CA ILE A 236 -13.76 4.14 -3.43
C ILE A 236 -13.79 5.48 -4.18
N GLN A 237 -14.76 5.70 -5.05
CA GLN A 237 -14.88 6.98 -5.76
C GLN A 237 -15.10 8.13 -4.80
N LYS A 238 -15.93 7.94 -3.78
CA LYS A 238 -16.17 8.95 -2.73
C LYS A 238 -14.88 9.26 -1.94
N ASP A 239 -14.06 8.25 -1.62
CA ASP A 239 -12.78 8.45 -0.96
C ASP A 239 -11.79 9.22 -1.84
N ILE A 240 -11.72 8.86 -3.14
CA ILE A 240 -10.90 9.58 -4.13
C ILE A 240 -11.34 11.03 -4.28
N ASP A 241 -12.65 11.30 -4.33
CA ASP A 241 -13.21 12.65 -4.43
C ASP A 241 -12.91 13.45 -3.17
N LEU A 242 -13.04 12.85 -1.99
CA LEU A 242 -12.69 13.48 -0.71
C LEU A 242 -11.20 13.85 -0.69
N TYR A 243 -10.31 12.92 -1.04
CA TYR A 243 -8.89 13.17 -1.11
C TYR A 243 -8.56 14.30 -2.09
N ASN A 244 -9.05 14.23 -3.32
CA ASN A 244 -8.73 15.19 -4.37
C ASN A 244 -9.24 16.60 -4.04
N ASN A 245 -10.42 16.73 -3.45
CA ASN A 245 -11.06 18.03 -3.21
C ASN A 245 -10.69 18.66 -1.85
N VAL A 246 -10.19 17.87 -0.91
CA VAL A 246 -9.87 18.35 0.44
C VAL A 246 -8.37 18.20 0.73
N ASP A 247 -7.88 16.97 0.89
CA ASP A 247 -6.53 16.74 1.39
C ASP A 247 -5.46 17.13 0.37
N ARG A 248 -5.62 16.72 -0.88
CA ARG A 248 -4.69 17.07 -1.95
C ARG A 248 -4.64 18.58 -2.20
N VAL A 249 -5.77 19.25 -2.15
CA VAL A 249 -5.83 20.73 -2.28
C VAL A 249 -5.10 21.40 -1.12
N ALA A 250 -5.30 20.89 0.11
CA ALA A 250 -4.61 21.41 1.29
C ALA A 250 -3.08 21.20 1.22
N GLU A 251 -2.63 20.05 0.69
CA GLU A 251 -1.21 19.80 0.47
C GLU A 251 -0.62 20.70 -0.62
N ILE A 252 -1.31 20.87 -1.73
CA ILE A 252 -0.87 21.79 -2.82
C ILE A 252 -0.77 23.23 -2.31
N ALA A 253 -1.69 23.67 -1.44
CA ALA A 253 -1.66 25.01 -0.88
C ALA A 253 -0.40 25.33 -0.09
N LYS A 254 0.21 24.32 0.56
CA LYS A 254 1.45 24.45 1.35
C LYS A 254 2.72 24.50 0.49
N LEU A 255 2.65 24.16 -0.80
CA LEU A 255 3.81 24.10 -1.69
C LEU A 255 4.30 25.49 -2.08
N LYS A 256 5.60 25.57 -2.41
CA LYS A 256 6.19 26.76 -3.03
C LYS A 256 5.58 27.01 -4.42
N GLU A 257 5.56 28.27 -4.86
CA GLU A 257 4.92 28.66 -6.12
C GLU A 257 5.43 27.86 -7.33
N LEU A 258 6.74 27.64 -7.43
CA LEU A 258 7.33 26.84 -8.50
C LEU A 258 6.82 25.39 -8.50
N GLN A 259 6.59 24.78 -7.33
CA GLN A 259 6.04 23.43 -7.21
C GLN A 259 4.57 23.37 -7.65
N LYS A 260 3.76 24.38 -7.29
CA LYS A 260 2.37 24.55 -7.75
C LYS A 260 2.33 24.63 -9.28
N ARG A 261 3.19 25.45 -9.88
CA ARG A 261 3.29 25.58 -11.35
C ARG A 261 3.73 24.26 -12.02
N LYS A 262 4.57 23.45 -11.36
CA LYS A 262 4.89 22.10 -11.85
C LYS A 262 3.68 21.20 -11.90
N ILE A 263 2.86 21.21 -10.85
CA ILE A 263 1.62 20.42 -10.79
C ILE A 263 0.67 20.86 -11.90
N GLU A 264 0.44 22.16 -12.06
CA GLU A 264 -0.40 22.67 -13.14
C GLU A 264 0.12 22.25 -14.53
N TYR A 265 1.43 22.34 -14.76
CA TYR A 265 2.05 21.88 -15.99
C TYR A 265 1.79 20.38 -16.23
N LEU A 266 1.94 19.53 -15.21
CA LEU A 266 1.73 18.10 -15.33
C LEU A 266 0.27 17.77 -15.62
N CYS A 267 -0.67 18.34 -14.90
CA CYS A 267 -2.10 18.17 -15.14
C CYS A 267 -2.50 18.57 -16.56
N LYS A 268 -2.04 19.75 -17.01
CA LYS A 268 -2.32 20.24 -18.37
C LYS A 268 -1.65 19.36 -19.43
N ARG A 269 -0.45 18.83 -19.17
CA ARG A 269 0.27 17.94 -20.07
C ARG A 269 -0.46 16.63 -20.29
N GLU A 270 -1.09 16.05 -19.29
CA GLU A 270 -1.88 14.82 -19.40
C GLU A 270 -3.15 15.04 -20.23
N MET A 271 -3.78 16.21 -20.11
CA MET A 271 -4.97 16.57 -20.87
C MET A 271 -4.70 16.85 -22.36
N VAL A 272 -3.42 17.00 -22.74
CA VAL A 272 -3.01 17.41 -24.10
C VAL A 272 -2.45 16.20 -24.86
N SER A 273 -3.23 15.68 -25.81
CA SER A 273 -2.83 14.56 -26.66
C SER A 273 -2.00 14.95 -27.90
N LEU A 274 -2.08 16.21 -28.37
CA LEU A 274 -1.47 16.71 -29.60
C LEU A 274 -0.09 17.34 -29.35
N TRP A 275 0.81 17.22 -30.34
CA TRP A 275 2.18 17.74 -30.26
C TRP A 275 2.28 19.27 -30.14
N ILE A 276 1.48 20.00 -30.92
CA ILE A 276 1.44 21.46 -30.93
C ILE A 276 1.07 22.07 -29.55
N PRO A 277 0.03 21.59 -28.86
CA PRO A 277 -0.28 22.03 -27.51
C PRO A 277 0.81 21.76 -26.49
N LYS A 278 1.61 20.67 -26.62
CA LYS A 278 2.76 20.41 -25.73
C LYS A 278 3.84 21.48 -25.88
N LEU A 279 4.08 21.98 -27.09
CA LEU A 279 5.01 23.08 -27.33
C LEU A 279 4.50 24.38 -26.69
N TYR A 280 3.20 24.63 -26.74
CA TYR A 280 2.56 25.79 -26.10
C TYR A 280 2.74 25.80 -24.57
N LEU A 281 2.70 24.63 -23.92
CA LEU A 281 2.98 24.53 -22.49
C LEU A 281 4.40 24.97 -22.12
N TYR A 282 5.39 24.83 -22.98
CA TYR A 282 6.74 25.33 -22.74
C TYR A 282 6.81 26.85 -22.71
N LEU A 283 5.95 27.54 -23.44
CA LEU A 283 5.85 29.01 -23.42
C LEU A 283 5.14 29.53 -22.18
N ILE A 284 4.14 28.80 -21.67
CA ILE A 284 3.37 29.19 -20.48
C ILE A 284 4.15 28.91 -19.18
N TYR A 285 4.98 27.86 -19.15
CA TYR A 285 5.73 27.43 -17.98
C TYR A 285 7.26 27.42 -18.23
N PRO A 286 7.85 28.59 -18.62
CA PRO A 286 9.29 28.67 -18.91
C PRO A 286 10.16 28.37 -17.70
N ASP A 287 9.73 28.75 -16.50
CA ASP A 287 10.36 28.48 -15.21
C ASP A 287 10.50 26.98 -14.92
N VAL A 288 9.44 26.19 -15.18
CA VAL A 288 9.46 24.71 -15.06
C VAL A 288 10.43 24.10 -16.07
N MET A 289 10.53 24.68 -17.27
CA MET A 289 11.46 24.23 -18.31
C MET A 289 12.91 24.52 -17.96
N ILE A 290 13.19 25.74 -17.47
CA ILE A 290 14.54 26.16 -17.03
C ILE A 290 15.03 25.22 -15.92
N GLU A 291 14.20 24.92 -14.94
CA GLU A 291 14.56 23.97 -13.88
C GLU A 291 14.89 22.57 -14.41
N LYS A 292 14.09 22.06 -15.35
CA LYS A 292 14.38 20.77 -16.02
C LYS A 292 15.72 20.76 -16.75
N VAL A 293 16.08 21.88 -17.40
CA VAL A 293 17.36 22.04 -18.10
C VAL A 293 18.50 22.11 -17.09
N ILE A 294 18.38 22.94 -16.05
CA ILE A 294 19.39 23.03 -14.98
C ILE A 294 19.61 21.66 -14.31
N TYR A 295 18.53 20.94 -14.01
CA TYR A 295 18.62 19.60 -13.47
C TYR A 295 19.37 18.61 -14.37
N LYS A 296 19.16 18.69 -15.69
CA LYS A 296 19.89 17.86 -16.67
C LYS A 296 21.38 18.24 -16.75
N ILE A 297 21.70 19.53 -16.65
CA ILE A 297 23.10 20.02 -16.72
C ILE A 297 23.89 19.60 -15.45
N ARG A 298 23.29 19.73 -14.28
CA ARG A 298 23.93 19.33 -13.00
C ARG A 298 24.13 17.82 -12.84
N ARG A 299 23.62 17.04 -13.76
CA ARG A 299 23.70 15.56 -13.76
C ARG A 299 24.67 14.98 -14.80
N LYS A 300 25.28 15.81 -15.61
CA LYS A 300 26.45 15.46 -16.43
C LYS A 300 27.74 15.77 -15.68
#